data_7908bcf6fb51d6d6c517b217404749ad
#
_entry.id   7908bcf6fb51d6d6c517b217404749ad
#
_cell.length_a   1.000
_cell.length_b   1.000
_cell.length_c   1.000
_cell.angle_alpha   90.00
_cell.angle_beta   90.00
_cell.angle_gamma   90.00
#
_symmetry.space_group_name_H-M   'P 1'
#
loop_
_entity.id
_entity.type
_entity.pdbx_description
1 polymer ?
#
loop_
_entity_poly.entity_id
_entity_poly.type
_entity_poly.pdbx_seq_one_letter_code
_entity_poly.pdbx_strand_id
1 'polypeptide(L)'
;MNLICPLCKNSLIKNENSFCCVNNHHFDLAKSGYINLYLTNKSKSHGDNKEMIHARTSFLSKNYYLPLKKKLIEEIDKINPNTLVDLACGEGYYTRDFNCPNKIGIDLSKDAIQYASKQDKSSQYCVASIFDCPIATESVDCVTTLFAPIATNEINRILTPGGYFVGVFPAENHLLELKKTIYDTVYLNEKPQIDLDLKHICTHRVTSLIHCDSNEDILNLFMMTPYYFKTSLQDKEKINCLHQLDCTIDFYITIYKKQ
;
A
#
# COMPACT_ATOMS: atom_id res chain seq x y z
N MET A 1 -4.16 14.17 -14.74
CA MET A 1 -3.90 13.74 -13.35
C MET A 1 -4.68 14.61 -12.40
N ASN A 2 -5.30 14.04 -11.38
CA ASN A 2 -6.26 14.75 -10.52
C ASN A 2 -5.65 15.21 -9.18
N LEU A 3 -4.34 15.59 -9.21
CA LEU A 3 -3.66 16.12 -8.03
C LEU A 3 -4.14 17.53 -7.70
N ILE A 4 -4.29 17.81 -6.41
CA ILE A 4 -4.64 19.15 -5.89
C ILE A 4 -3.54 19.69 -4.98
N CYS A 5 -3.44 21.01 -4.93
CA CYS A 5 -2.49 21.72 -4.09
C CYS A 5 -2.82 21.51 -2.60
N PRO A 6 -1.88 21.02 -1.77
CA PRO A 6 -2.13 20.81 -0.35
C PRO A 6 -2.40 22.11 0.41
N LEU A 7 -1.95 23.26 -0.11
CA LEU A 7 -2.12 24.57 0.52
C LEU A 7 -3.46 25.23 0.23
N CYS A 8 -3.94 25.15 -1.02
CA CYS A 8 -5.13 25.90 -1.45
C CYS A 8 -6.20 25.03 -2.13
N LYS A 9 -5.98 23.72 -2.20
CA LYS A 9 -6.88 22.70 -2.77
C LYS A 9 -7.26 22.93 -4.26
N ASN A 10 -6.65 23.91 -4.95
CA ASN A 10 -6.80 24.06 -6.39
C ASN A 10 -6.04 22.98 -7.15
N SER A 11 -6.46 22.69 -8.38
CA SER A 11 -5.81 21.70 -9.25
C SER A 11 -4.34 22.01 -9.47
N LEU A 12 -3.51 20.98 -9.47
CA LEU A 12 -2.10 21.04 -9.82
C LEU A 12 -1.92 20.69 -11.30
N ILE A 13 -1.27 21.58 -12.02
CA ILE A 13 -0.91 21.40 -13.43
C ILE A 13 0.56 21.01 -13.51
N LYS A 14 0.85 19.90 -14.22
CA LYS A 14 2.21 19.44 -14.43
C LYS A 14 2.91 20.28 -15.48
N ASN A 15 4.02 20.88 -15.09
CA ASN A 15 5.04 21.42 -15.99
C ASN A 15 6.15 20.40 -16.15
N GLU A 16 7.22 20.69 -16.92
CA GLU A 16 8.30 19.74 -17.19
C GLU A 16 8.86 19.07 -15.91
N ASN A 17 9.28 19.88 -14.93
CA ASN A 17 9.96 19.40 -13.71
C ASN A 17 9.24 19.77 -12.40
N SER A 18 8.00 20.25 -12.47
CA SER A 18 7.23 20.68 -11.30
C SER A 18 5.73 20.54 -11.53
N PHE A 19 4.97 20.68 -10.44
CA PHE A 19 3.54 20.93 -10.47
C PHE A 19 3.26 22.30 -9.88
N CYS A 20 2.36 23.06 -10.48
CA CYS A 20 1.94 24.36 -9.97
C CYS A 20 0.41 24.51 -9.98
N CYS A 21 -0.12 25.35 -9.08
CA CYS A 21 -1.52 25.72 -9.06
C CYS A 21 -1.72 27.18 -9.50
N VAL A 22 -2.97 27.57 -9.71
CA VAL A 22 -3.34 28.94 -10.11
C VAL A 22 -2.91 30.02 -9.11
N ASN A 23 -2.67 29.65 -7.84
CA ASN A 23 -2.18 30.55 -6.79
C ASN A 23 -0.65 30.56 -6.68
N ASN A 24 0.06 30.13 -7.72
CA ASN A 24 1.53 30.08 -7.80
C ASN A 24 2.22 29.27 -6.69
N HIS A 25 1.57 28.26 -6.11
CA HIS A 25 2.27 27.28 -5.30
C HIS A 25 2.95 26.29 -6.22
N HIS A 26 4.26 26.10 -6.03
CA HIS A 26 5.11 25.25 -6.85
C HIS A 26 5.64 24.07 -6.01
N PHE A 27 5.67 22.89 -6.64
CA PHE A 27 6.16 21.65 -6.05
C PHE A 27 7.05 20.95 -7.07
N ASP A 28 8.34 20.88 -6.80
CA ASP A 28 9.32 20.30 -7.70
C ASP A 28 9.21 18.76 -7.73
N LEU A 29 9.40 18.19 -8.90
CA LEU A 29 9.62 16.77 -9.05
C LEU A 29 11.02 16.40 -8.59
N ALA A 30 11.12 15.38 -7.76
CA ALA A 30 12.40 14.79 -7.44
C ALA A 30 13.05 14.18 -8.70
N LYS A 31 14.38 14.00 -8.69
CA LYS A 31 15.12 13.40 -9.81
C LYS A 31 14.56 12.05 -10.28
N SER A 32 13.97 11.26 -9.39
CA SER A 32 13.30 9.99 -9.73
C SER A 32 11.88 10.15 -10.27
N GLY A 33 11.28 11.35 -10.24
CA GLY A 33 9.98 11.67 -10.81
C GLY A 33 8.82 11.69 -9.81
N TYR A 34 9.04 11.46 -8.50
CA TYR A 34 7.98 11.66 -7.51
C TYR A 34 7.83 13.11 -7.09
N ILE A 35 6.66 13.44 -6.54
CA ILE A 35 6.37 14.74 -5.94
C ILE A 35 6.17 14.61 -4.42
N ASN A 36 6.62 15.61 -3.66
CA ASN A 36 6.35 15.69 -2.23
C ASN A 36 5.27 16.76 -1.95
N LEU A 37 4.09 16.30 -1.57
CA LEU A 37 2.94 17.14 -1.19
C LEU A 37 2.62 17.05 0.31
N TYR A 38 3.46 16.35 1.10
CA TYR A 38 3.32 16.28 2.54
C TYR A 38 4.02 17.48 3.21
N LEU A 39 3.22 18.46 3.62
CA LEU A 39 3.70 19.69 4.24
C LEU A 39 3.73 19.51 5.76
N THR A 40 4.88 19.19 6.31
CA THR A 40 5.08 19.13 7.75
C THR A 40 6.40 19.80 8.14
N ASN A 41 6.38 20.54 9.23
CA ASN A 41 7.58 21.12 9.84
C ASN A 41 8.27 20.14 10.83
N LYS A 42 7.74 18.92 10.99
CA LYS A 42 8.30 17.91 11.90
C LYS A 42 9.35 17.10 11.14
N SER A 43 10.57 17.09 11.65
CA SER A 43 11.73 16.35 11.13
C SER A 43 11.63 14.82 11.31
N LYS A 44 10.52 14.28 11.82
CA LYS A 44 10.36 12.84 12.01
C LYS A 44 10.06 12.17 10.67
N SER A 45 10.88 11.18 10.31
CA SER A 45 10.56 10.23 9.24
C SER A 45 9.26 9.52 9.60
N HIS A 46 8.29 9.55 8.69
CA HIS A 46 7.02 8.86 8.84
C HIS A 46 6.99 7.65 7.90
N GLY A 47 6.38 6.55 8.34
CA GLY A 47 6.27 5.33 7.57
C GLY A 47 7.53 4.45 7.62
N ASP A 48 7.65 3.54 6.67
CA ASP A 48 8.74 2.57 6.60
C ASP A 48 10.10 3.24 6.35
N ASN A 49 11.12 2.76 7.06
CA ASN A 49 12.50 3.15 6.85
C ASN A 49 13.16 2.33 5.73
N LYS A 50 14.41 2.66 5.38
CA LYS A 50 15.15 1.98 4.30
C LYS A 50 15.34 0.48 4.53
N GLU A 51 15.56 0.07 5.77
CA GLU A 51 15.75 -1.34 6.13
C GLU A 51 14.47 -2.14 5.90
N MET A 52 13.32 -1.60 6.34
CA MET A 52 12.02 -2.22 6.11
C MET A 52 11.67 -2.30 4.62
N ILE A 53 11.97 -1.25 3.86
CA ILE A 53 11.76 -1.24 2.41
C ILE A 53 12.64 -2.29 1.74
N HIS A 54 13.91 -2.41 2.16
CA HIS A 54 14.82 -3.43 1.66
C HIS A 54 14.31 -4.84 1.96
N ALA A 55 13.92 -5.10 3.21
CA ALA A 55 13.36 -6.39 3.62
C ALA A 55 12.12 -6.76 2.80
N ARG A 56 11.19 -5.81 2.64
CA ARG A 56 9.96 -5.99 1.84
C ARG A 56 10.27 -6.27 0.38
N THR A 57 11.14 -5.47 -0.24
CA THR A 57 11.50 -5.67 -1.65
C THR A 57 12.22 -7.00 -1.88
N SER A 58 13.14 -7.39 -0.99
CA SER A 58 13.83 -8.68 -1.05
C SER A 58 12.84 -9.84 -0.96
N PHE A 59 11.92 -9.80 0.01
CA PHE A 59 10.92 -10.84 0.19
C PHE A 59 9.94 -10.92 -0.99
N LEU A 60 9.36 -9.80 -1.41
CA LEU A 60 8.36 -9.77 -2.48
C LEU A 60 8.95 -10.10 -3.84
N SER A 61 10.24 -9.82 -4.08
CA SER A 61 10.94 -10.18 -5.33
C SER A 61 11.07 -11.69 -5.55
N LYS A 62 11.01 -12.49 -4.46
CA LYS A 62 10.98 -13.95 -4.50
C LYS A 62 9.60 -14.55 -4.79
N ASN A 63 8.62 -13.69 -5.10
CA ASN A 63 7.25 -14.08 -5.48
C ASN A 63 6.43 -14.80 -4.39
N TYR A 64 6.79 -14.68 -3.12
CA TYR A 64 6.02 -15.27 -2.02
C TYR A 64 4.56 -14.81 -2.00
N TYR A 65 4.28 -13.54 -2.35
CA TYR A 65 2.93 -12.99 -2.42
C TYR A 65 2.36 -12.94 -3.86
N LEU A 66 2.94 -13.70 -4.79
CA LEU A 66 2.47 -13.76 -6.18
C LEU A 66 1.02 -14.25 -6.31
N PRO A 67 0.52 -15.24 -5.51
CA PRO A 67 -0.90 -15.63 -5.58
C PRO A 67 -1.85 -14.48 -5.30
N LEU A 68 -1.56 -13.66 -4.26
CA LEU A 68 -2.32 -12.45 -3.97
C LEU A 68 -2.25 -11.44 -5.12
N LYS A 69 -1.03 -11.15 -5.59
CA LYS A 69 -0.80 -10.17 -6.65
C LYS A 69 -1.55 -10.52 -7.93
N LYS A 70 -1.49 -11.78 -8.37
CA LYS A 70 -2.22 -12.25 -9.55
C LYS A 70 -3.72 -12.07 -9.39
N LYS A 71 -4.27 -12.47 -8.24
CA LYS A 71 -5.71 -12.34 -7.99
C LYS A 71 -6.14 -10.87 -7.94
N LEU A 72 -5.34 -10.01 -7.32
CA LEU A 72 -5.61 -8.58 -7.25
C LEU A 72 -5.60 -7.92 -8.65
N ILE A 73 -4.62 -8.24 -9.48
CA ILE A 73 -4.54 -7.75 -10.87
C ILE A 73 -5.78 -8.21 -11.65
N GLU A 74 -6.16 -9.49 -11.54
CA GLU A 74 -7.38 -10.03 -12.18
C GLU A 74 -8.63 -9.22 -11.81
N GLU A 75 -8.79 -8.84 -10.54
CA GLU A 75 -9.95 -8.06 -10.10
C GLU A 75 -9.89 -6.60 -10.59
N ILE A 76 -8.71 -5.98 -10.61
CA ILE A 76 -8.52 -4.65 -11.18
C ILE A 76 -8.79 -4.65 -12.70
N ASP A 77 -8.34 -5.68 -13.42
CA ASP A 77 -8.60 -5.82 -14.86
C ASP A 77 -10.11 -5.96 -15.17
N LYS A 78 -10.89 -6.64 -14.30
CA LYS A 78 -12.35 -6.71 -14.42
C LYS A 78 -13.03 -5.36 -14.22
N ILE A 79 -12.51 -4.53 -13.30
CA ILE A 79 -12.99 -3.16 -13.07
C ILE A 79 -12.62 -2.27 -14.25
N ASN A 80 -11.44 -2.49 -14.86
CA ASN A 80 -10.88 -1.76 -16.00
C ASN A 80 -10.92 -0.23 -15.79
N PRO A 81 -10.30 0.30 -14.70
CA PRO A 81 -10.36 1.71 -14.39
C PRO A 81 -9.49 2.53 -15.34
N ASN A 82 -9.92 3.74 -15.69
CA ASN A 82 -9.09 4.71 -16.40
C ASN A 82 -8.15 5.49 -15.44
N THR A 83 -8.60 5.66 -14.19
CA THR A 83 -7.83 6.33 -13.12
C THR A 83 -7.82 5.46 -11.85
N LEU A 84 -6.63 5.23 -11.30
CA LEU A 84 -6.43 4.44 -10.08
C LEU A 84 -5.53 5.19 -9.09
N VAL A 85 -5.95 5.24 -7.84
CA VAL A 85 -5.12 5.73 -6.72
C VAL A 85 -4.86 4.59 -5.75
N ASP A 86 -3.58 4.29 -5.52
CA ASP A 86 -3.13 3.31 -4.53
C ASP A 86 -2.70 4.04 -3.25
N LEU A 87 -3.52 3.93 -2.21
CA LEU A 87 -3.33 4.58 -0.92
C LEU A 87 -2.45 3.71 -0.01
N ALA A 88 -1.36 4.28 0.50
CA ALA A 88 -0.28 3.60 1.21
C ALA A 88 0.41 2.55 0.31
N CYS A 89 0.82 2.98 -0.88
CA CYS A 89 1.36 2.11 -1.92
C CYS A 89 2.75 1.51 -1.59
N GLY A 90 3.41 1.99 -0.52
CA GLY A 90 4.75 1.58 -0.15
C GLY A 90 5.76 1.78 -1.30
N GLU A 91 6.54 0.73 -1.58
CA GLU A 91 7.55 0.70 -2.65
C GLU A 91 6.96 0.39 -4.05
N GLY A 92 5.63 0.40 -4.18
CA GLY A 92 4.94 0.26 -5.46
C GLY A 92 4.91 -1.17 -6.03
N TYR A 93 5.09 -2.21 -5.21
CA TYR A 93 5.11 -3.61 -5.67
C TYR A 93 3.82 -4.03 -6.40
N TYR A 94 2.67 -3.56 -5.93
CA TYR A 94 1.38 -3.83 -6.56
C TYR A 94 1.04 -2.76 -7.60
N THR A 95 1.19 -1.48 -7.25
CA THR A 95 0.82 -0.33 -8.09
C THR A 95 1.38 -0.39 -9.51
N ARG A 96 2.66 -0.73 -9.64
CA ARG A 96 3.36 -0.74 -10.94
C ARG A 96 2.77 -1.73 -11.94
N ASP A 97 2.16 -2.83 -11.45
CA ASP A 97 1.66 -3.91 -12.31
C ASP A 97 0.14 -3.84 -12.55
N PHE A 98 -0.56 -2.86 -11.95
CA PHE A 98 -1.95 -2.60 -12.31
C PHE A 98 -2.06 -2.09 -13.75
N ASN A 99 -2.94 -2.69 -14.52
CA ASN A 99 -3.24 -2.27 -15.88
C ASN A 99 -4.23 -1.10 -15.87
N CYS A 100 -3.72 0.11 -15.71
CA CYS A 100 -4.50 1.32 -15.65
C CYS A 100 -3.71 2.47 -16.30
N PRO A 101 -4.31 3.26 -17.22
CA PRO A 101 -3.61 4.35 -17.90
C PRO A 101 -3.08 5.45 -16.98
N ASN A 102 -3.86 5.80 -15.95
CA ASN A 102 -3.52 6.89 -15.03
C ASN A 102 -3.43 6.36 -13.60
N LYS A 103 -2.23 6.02 -13.14
CA LYS A 103 -1.96 5.50 -11.81
C LYS A 103 -1.27 6.53 -10.92
N ILE A 104 -1.72 6.65 -9.68
CA ILE A 104 -1.09 7.47 -8.65
C ILE A 104 -0.85 6.60 -7.42
N GLY A 105 0.41 6.48 -6.99
CA GLY A 105 0.77 5.85 -5.72
C GLY A 105 1.03 6.90 -4.65
N ILE A 106 0.39 6.77 -3.49
CA ILE A 106 0.53 7.70 -2.36
C ILE A 106 1.04 6.95 -1.15
N ASP A 107 2.11 7.46 -0.52
CA ASP A 107 2.64 6.97 0.75
C ASP A 107 3.27 8.10 1.57
N LEU A 108 3.32 7.94 2.89
CA LEU A 108 4.02 8.88 3.78
C LEU A 108 5.54 8.66 3.78
N SER A 109 5.99 7.44 3.50
CA SER A 109 7.41 7.11 3.45
C SER A 109 8.06 7.68 2.20
N LYS A 110 8.88 8.72 2.38
CA LYS A 110 9.67 9.29 1.29
C LYS A 110 10.63 8.26 0.68
N ASP A 111 11.20 7.39 1.50
CA ASP A 111 12.14 6.35 1.03
C ASP A 111 11.41 5.32 0.17
N ALA A 112 10.20 4.89 0.55
CA ALA A 112 9.36 3.98 -0.23
C ALA A 112 8.96 4.61 -1.58
N ILE A 113 8.45 5.83 -1.57
CA ILE A 113 8.07 6.58 -2.78
C ILE A 113 9.28 6.81 -3.70
N GLN A 114 10.45 7.12 -3.14
CA GLN A 114 11.67 7.26 -3.93
C GLN A 114 12.06 5.95 -4.59
N TYR A 115 11.91 4.83 -3.91
CA TYR A 115 12.16 3.51 -4.48
C TYR A 115 11.15 3.22 -5.60
N ALA A 116 9.84 3.33 -5.31
CA ALA A 116 8.76 3.09 -6.27
C ALA A 116 8.96 3.90 -7.57
N SER A 117 9.22 5.20 -7.46
CA SER A 117 9.42 6.10 -8.61
C SER A 117 10.68 5.82 -9.43
N LYS A 118 11.67 5.11 -8.87
CA LYS A 118 12.84 4.61 -9.64
C LYS A 118 12.48 3.37 -10.45
N GLN A 119 11.68 2.47 -9.88
CA GLN A 119 11.32 1.19 -10.48
C GLN A 119 10.22 1.33 -11.55
N ASP A 120 9.30 2.26 -11.35
CA ASP A 120 8.15 2.47 -12.24
C ASP A 120 8.04 3.92 -12.71
N LYS A 121 8.00 4.11 -14.03
CA LYS A 121 7.84 5.41 -14.70
C LYS A 121 6.44 5.61 -15.29
N SER A 122 5.61 4.59 -15.24
CA SER A 122 4.24 4.63 -15.75
C SER A 122 3.25 5.25 -14.75
N SER A 123 3.60 5.26 -13.45
CA SER A 123 2.77 5.82 -12.39
C SER A 123 3.34 7.15 -11.88
N GLN A 124 2.47 8.04 -11.40
CA GLN A 124 2.90 9.21 -10.62
C GLN A 124 2.93 8.84 -9.14
N TYR A 125 4.09 8.92 -8.51
CA TYR A 125 4.24 8.70 -7.08
C TYR A 125 4.27 10.02 -6.31
N CYS A 126 3.62 10.02 -5.13
CA CYS A 126 3.44 11.20 -4.31
C CYS A 126 3.70 10.88 -2.82
N VAL A 127 4.55 11.68 -2.17
CA VAL A 127 4.65 11.66 -0.71
C VAL A 127 3.51 12.51 -0.15
N ALA A 128 2.52 11.88 0.47
CA ALA A 128 1.39 12.56 1.09
C ALA A 128 0.69 11.67 2.14
N SER A 129 -0.17 12.29 2.96
CA SER A 129 -1.05 11.56 3.87
C SER A 129 -2.23 10.96 3.10
N ILE A 130 -2.57 9.72 3.40
CA ILE A 130 -3.82 9.10 2.90
C ILE A 130 -5.06 9.68 3.58
N PHE A 131 -4.90 10.35 4.75
CA PHE A 131 -5.99 11.00 5.51
C PHE A 131 -6.20 12.48 5.17
N ASP A 132 -5.36 13.06 4.33
CA ASP A 132 -5.51 14.38 3.67
C ASP A 132 -4.92 14.23 2.27
N CYS A 133 -5.60 13.43 1.47
CA CYS A 133 -5.12 12.97 0.18
C CYS A 133 -5.16 14.12 -0.85
N PRO A 134 -4.05 14.43 -1.54
CA PRO A 134 -4.01 15.53 -2.50
C PRO A 134 -4.64 15.14 -3.85
N ILE A 135 -5.81 14.53 -3.83
CA ILE A 135 -6.60 14.11 -4.98
C ILE A 135 -7.92 14.89 -5.01
N ALA A 136 -8.35 15.33 -6.18
CA ALA A 136 -9.60 16.02 -6.35
C ALA A 136 -10.81 15.16 -5.97
N THR A 137 -11.89 15.80 -5.50
CA THR A 137 -13.15 15.13 -5.18
C THR A 137 -13.74 14.50 -6.44
N GLU A 138 -14.31 13.30 -6.29
CA GLU A 138 -15.03 12.55 -7.34
C GLU A 138 -14.28 12.48 -8.68
N SER A 139 -13.01 12.10 -8.62
CA SER A 139 -12.12 12.14 -9.78
C SER A 139 -11.37 10.84 -10.07
N VAL A 140 -11.66 9.77 -9.32
CA VAL A 140 -10.93 8.49 -9.40
C VAL A 140 -11.91 7.34 -9.58
N ASP A 141 -11.65 6.47 -10.57
CA ASP A 141 -12.50 5.32 -10.87
C ASP A 141 -12.24 4.14 -9.91
N CYS A 142 -11.01 4.01 -9.43
CA CYS A 142 -10.61 2.95 -8.53
C CYS A 142 -9.65 3.45 -7.45
N VAL A 143 -9.92 3.11 -6.20
CA VAL A 143 -9.02 3.31 -5.07
C VAL A 143 -8.62 1.95 -4.53
N THR A 144 -7.31 1.73 -4.33
CA THR A 144 -6.78 0.55 -3.66
C THR A 144 -6.16 0.91 -2.31
N THR A 145 -6.25 0.01 -1.34
CA THR A 145 -5.53 0.09 -0.06
C THR A 145 -5.13 -1.32 0.36
N LEU A 146 -3.83 -1.56 0.54
CA LEU A 146 -3.31 -2.87 0.85
C LEU A 146 -2.56 -2.82 2.19
N PHE A 147 -3.00 -3.61 3.17
CA PHE A 147 -2.33 -3.76 4.48
C PHE A 147 -2.18 -2.46 5.27
N ALA A 148 -3.00 -1.46 4.98
CA ALA A 148 -2.95 -0.14 5.60
C ALA A 148 -4.31 0.25 6.21
N PRO A 149 -4.34 1.27 7.07
CA PRO A 149 -5.59 1.80 7.61
C PRO A 149 -6.50 2.33 6.49
N ILE A 150 -7.82 2.17 6.67
CA ILE A 150 -8.81 2.66 5.72
C ILE A 150 -9.05 4.16 5.97
N ALA A 151 -8.73 4.99 4.99
CA ALA A 151 -9.00 6.41 5.01
C ALA A 151 -10.44 6.70 4.53
N THR A 152 -11.44 6.27 5.31
CA THR A 152 -12.87 6.24 4.94
C THR A 152 -13.35 7.53 4.29
N ASN A 153 -13.09 8.68 4.92
CA ASN A 153 -13.55 9.98 4.43
C ASN A 153 -12.92 10.32 3.07
N GLU A 154 -11.63 10.03 2.91
CA GLU A 154 -10.92 10.32 1.67
C GLU A 154 -11.31 9.38 0.54
N ILE A 155 -11.49 8.08 0.82
CA ILE A 155 -11.98 7.11 -0.16
C ILE A 155 -13.35 7.53 -0.68
N ASN A 156 -14.29 7.87 0.22
CA ASN A 156 -15.63 8.34 -0.17
C ASN A 156 -15.56 9.64 -0.98
N ARG A 157 -14.64 10.56 -0.62
CA ARG A 157 -14.48 11.86 -1.27
C ARG A 157 -13.93 11.76 -2.68
N ILE A 158 -12.86 10.96 -2.88
CA ILE A 158 -12.11 10.95 -4.16
C ILE A 158 -12.73 10.04 -5.22
N LEU A 159 -13.47 8.99 -4.82
CA LEU A 159 -14.16 8.10 -5.75
C LEU A 159 -15.27 8.83 -6.52
N THR A 160 -15.30 8.62 -7.84
CA THR A 160 -16.44 9.01 -8.69
C THR A 160 -17.69 8.20 -8.32
N PRO A 161 -18.91 8.72 -8.55
CA PRO A 161 -20.10 7.88 -8.58
C PRO A 161 -19.90 6.68 -9.52
N GLY A 162 -20.20 5.48 -9.06
CA GLY A 162 -19.91 4.23 -9.80
C GLY A 162 -18.49 3.72 -9.68
N GLY A 163 -17.57 4.46 -9.04
CA GLY A 163 -16.19 4.04 -8.80
C GLY A 163 -16.06 2.92 -7.76
N TYR A 164 -14.90 2.27 -7.73
CA TYR A 164 -14.65 1.08 -6.92
C TYR A 164 -13.57 1.31 -5.87
N PHE A 165 -13.78 0.76 -4.68
CA PHE A 165 -12.74 0.57 -3.67
C PHE A 165 -12.35 -0.90 -3.59
N VAL A 166 -11.04 -1.18 -3.61
CA VAL A 166 -10.48 -2.53 -3.47
C VAL A 166 -9.54 -2.54 -2.27
N GLY A 167 -9.94 -3.21 -1.20
CA GLY A 167 -9.17 -3.35 0.03
C GLY A 167 -8.55 -4.74 0.16
N VAL A 168 -7.28 -4.83 0.59
CA VAL A 168 -6.62 -6.10 0.91
C VAL A 168 -6.25 -6.13 2.38
N PHE A 169 -6.70 -7.17 3.07
CA PHE A 169 -6.52 -7.34 4.50
C PHE A 169 -6.05 -8.74 4.84
N PRO A 170 -5.24 -8.92 5.91
CA PRO A 170 -4.90 -10.26 6.39
C PRO A 170 -6.16 -10.98 6.90
N ALA A 171 -6.34 -12.22 6.46
CA ALA A 171 -7.38 -13.12 6.97
C ALA A 171 -6.93 -13.83 8.25
N GLU A 172 -7.81 -14.62 8.85
CA GLU A 172 -7.63 -15.19 10.19
C GLU A 172 -6.31 -15.93 10.36
N ASN A 173 -5.92 -16.74 9.37
CA ASN A 173 -4.73 -17.60 9.45
C ASN A 173 -3.47 -16.98 8.85
N HIS A 174 -3.52 -15.69 8.47
CA HIS A 174 -2.35 -15.06 7.88
C HIS A 174 -1.16 -15.07 8.84
N LEU A 175 -0.04 -15.67 8.38
CA LEU A 175 1.22 -15.84 9.11
C LEU A 175 1.06 -16.54 10.47
N LEU A 176 0.15 -17.54 10.55
CA LEU A 176 -0.15 -18.24 11.78
C LEU A 176 1.10 -18.96 12.34
N GLU A 177 1.90 -19.58 11.47
CA GLU A 177 3.10 -20.32 11.86
C GLU A 177 4.19 -19.38 12.38
N LEU A 178 4.38 -18.22 11.74
CA LEU A 178 5.29 -17.17 12.23
C LEU A 178 4.85 -16.65 13.60
N LYS A 179 3.54 -16.43 13.79
CA LYS A 179 3.00 -16.01 15.11
C LYS A 179 3.24 -17.07 16.19
N LYS A 180 3.07 -18.37 15.87
CA LYS A 180 3.33 -19.49 16.80
C LYS A 180 4.79 -19.58 17.21
N THR A 181 5.71 -19.18 16.36
CA THR A 181 7.13 -19.13 16.72
C THR A 181 7.42 -17.98 17.69
N ILE A 182 6.78 -16.85 17.53
CA ILE A 182 7.04 -15.63 18.32
C ILE A 182 6.33 -15.69 19.67
N TYR A 183 5.04 -16.06 19.68
CA TYR A 183 4.15 -15.91 20.83
C TYR A 183 3.71 -17.24 21.42
N ASP A 184 3.72 -17.35 22.73
CA ASP A 184 3.22 -18.52 23.46
C ASP A 184 1.69 -18.67 23.33
N THR A 185 0.97 -17.54 23.23
CA THR A 185 -0.46 -17.50 22.95
C THR A 185 -0.71 -16.75 21.64
N VAL A 186 -1.33 -17.42 20.69
CA VAL A 186 -1.58 -16.86 19.36
C VAL A 186 -3.05 -16.49 19.20
N TYR A 187 -3.29 -15.24 18.82
CA TYR A 187 -4.61 -14.77 18.42
C TYR A 187 -4.70 -14.72 16.89
N LEU A 188 -5.80 -15.26 16.37
CA LEU A 188 -6.13 -15.13 14.96
C LEU A 188 -6.39 -13.66 14.60
N ASN A 189 -6.19 -13.30 13.33
CA ASN A 189 -6.58 -11.97 12.91
C ASN A 189 -8.11 -11.85 12.92
N GLU A 190 -8.59 -10.68 13.32
CA GLU A 190 -10.02 -10.35 13.21
C GLU A 190 -10.38 -10.03 11.76
N LYS A 191 -11.63 -10.31 11.38
CA LYS A 191 -12.13 -9.86 10.09
C LYS A 191 -12.14 -8.34 10.04
N PRO A 192 -11.70 -7.73 8.92
CA PRO A 192 -11.70 -6.29 8.80
C PRO A 192 -13.14 -5.75 8.92
N GLN A 193 -13.34 -4.82 9.85
CA GLN A 193 -14.56 -4.03 9.91
C GLN A 193 -14.38 -2.84 8.98
N ILE A 194 -15.16 -2.80 7.90
CA ILE A 194 -15.06 -1.77 6.86
C ILE A 194 -16.34 -0.94 6.93
N ASP A 195 -16.20 0.25 7.49
CA ASP A 195 -17.28 1.24 7.60
C ASP A 195 -17.10 2.29 6.48
N LEU A 196 -17.57 1.93 5.29
CA LEU A 196 -17.59 2.79 4.11
C LEU A 196 -19.04 2.98 3.67
N ASP A 197 -19.39 4.21 3.29
CA ASP A 197 -20.68 4.51 2.62
C ASP A 197 -20.63 4.06 1.15
N LEU A 198 -20.31 2.78 0.96
CA LEU A 198 -20.16 2.12 -0.33
C LEU A 198 -20.90 0.77 -0.30
N LYS A 199 -21.44 0.37 -1.43
CA LYS A 199 -22.07 -0.94 -1.58
C LYS A 199 -21.02 -2.04 -1.68
N HIS A 200 -21.03 -3.00 -0.76
CA HIS A 200 -20.20 -4.21 -0.87
C HIS A 200 -20.62 -5.02 -2.12
N ILE A 201 -19.65 -5.41 -2.94
CA ILE A 201 -19.85 -6.20 -4.16
C ILE A 201 -19.46 -7.65 -3.91
N CYS A 202 -18.22 -7.91 -3.53
CA CYS A 202 -17.74 -9.26 -3.24
C CYS A 202 -16.50 -9.25 -2.34
N THR A 203 -16.19 -10.41 -1.78
CA THR A 203 -14.94 -10.67 -1.06
C THR A 203 -14.35 -11.98 -1.57
N HIS A 204 -13.10 -11.94 -2.00
CA HIS A 204 -12.30 -13.11 -2.37
C HIS A 204 -11.32 -13.43 -1.25
N ARG A 205 -11.15 -14.72 -0.96
CA ARG A 205 -10.10 -15.19 -0.05
C ARG A 205 -8.98 -15.79 -0.88
N VAL A 206 -7.75 -15.39 -0.61
CA VAL A 206 -6.53 -15.94 -1.24
C VAL A 206 -5.69 -16.58 -0.14
N THR A 207 -5.56 -17.91 -0.20
CA THR A 207 -4.78 -18.67 0.77
C THR A 207 -3.72 -19.49 0.02
N SER A 208 -2.50 -19.48 0.51
CA SER A 208 -1.41 -20.31 -0.03
C SER A 208 -0.40 -20.62 1.08
N LEU A 209 0.31 -21.72 0.95
CA LEU A 209 1.49 -22.01 1.75
C LEU A 209 2.71 -21.47 1.03
N ILE A 210 3.56 -20.75 1.74
CA ILE A 210 4.88 -20.31 1.27
C ILE A 210 5.96 -21.04 2.05
N HIS A 211 7.07 -21.33 1.38
CA HIS A 211 8.24 -21.97 1.99
C HIS A 211 9.40 -20.99 1.96
N CYS A 212 9.81 -20.50 3.14
CA CYS A 212 11.00 -19.68 3.30
C CYS A 212 12.21 -20.59 3.52
N ASP A 213 13.12 -20.63 2.55
CA ASP A 213 14.28 -21.54 2.53
C ASP A 213 15.47 -21.04 3.35
N SER A 214 15.42 -19.81 3.85
CA SER A 214 16.53 -19.20 4.55
C SER A 214 16.06 -18.35 5.74
N ASN A 215 16.94 -18.21 6.73
CA ASN A 215 16.72 -17.28 7.84
C ASN A 215 16.52 -15.83 7.35
N GLU A 216 17.25 -15.42 6.31
CA GLU A 216 17.11 -14.09 5.71
C GLU A 216 15.68 -13.84 5.21
N ASP A 217 15.05 -14.81 4.55
CA ASP A 217 13.67 -14.68 4.07
C ASP A 217 12.67 -14.58 5.22
N ILE A 218 12.89 -15.36 6.28
CA ILE A 218 12.07 -15.34 7.49
C ILE A 218 12.19 -13.98 8.18
N LEU A 219 13.40 -13.43 8.30
CA LEU A 219 13.65 -12.12 8.87
C LEU A 219 13.03 -11.02 8.02
N ASN A 220 13.15 -11.09 6.70
CA ASN A 220 12.54 -10.14 5.78
C ASN A 220 11.00 -10.17 5.88
N LEU A 221 10.39 -11.36 5.96
CA LEU A 221 8.97 -11.52 6.21
C LEU A 221 8.57 -10.91 7.56
N PHE A 222 9.30 -11.21 8.63
CA PHE A 222 9.03 -10.69 9.96
C PHE A 222 9.11 -9.16 10.02
N MET A 223 10.13 -8.56 9.41
CA MET A 223 10.31 -7.10 9.35
C MET A 223 9.20 -6.36 8.60
N MET A 224 8.50 -7.04 7.67
CA MET A 224 7.35 -6.48 6.96
C MET A 224 6.10 -6.39 7.83
N THR A 225 6.08 -7.06 8.98
CA THR A 225 4.88 -7.16 9.82
C THR A 225 4.89 -6.14 10.96
N PRO A 226 3.70 -5.74 11.47
CA PRO A 226 3.61 -4.92 12.67
C PRO A 226 4.14 -5.65 13.93
N TYR A 227 4.33 -6.97 13.87
CA TYR A 227 4.87 -7.78 14.96
C TYR A 227 6.31 -7.40 15.26
N TYR A 228 7.12 -7.04 14.25
CA TYR A 228 8.52 -6.67 14.40
C TYR A 228 8.75 -5.62 15.50
N PHE A 229 7.86 -4.61 15.58
CA PHE A 229 7.98 -3.55 16.58
C PHE A 229 7.44 -3.92 17.95
N LYS A 230 6.56 -4.92 18.02
CA LYS A 230 5.87 -5.34 19.25
C LYS A 230 6.56 -6.52 19.94
N THR A 231 7.47 -7.19 19.27
CA THR A 231 8.16 -8.39 19.75
C THR A 231 9.35 -8.01 20.62
N SER A 232 9.49 -8.69 21.77
CA SER A 232 10.64 -8.56 22.66
C SER A 232 11.94 -8.99 22.00
N LEU A 233 13.10 -8.55 22.50
CA LEU A 233 14.40 -9.01 21.99
C LEU A 233 14.56 -10.52 22.14
N GLN A 234 14.10 -11.07 23.28
CA GLN A 234 14.17 -12.50 23.54
C GLN A 234 13.34 -13.32 22.54
N ASP A 235 12.15 -12.85 22.17
CA ASP A 235 11.30 -13.54 21.20
C ASP A 235 11.82 -13.38 19.76
N LYS A 236 12.53 -12.28 19.46
CA LYS A 236 13.22 -12.11 18.16
C LYS A 236 14.33 -13.16 17.97
N GLU A 237 15.01 -13.58 19.05
CA GLU A 237 16.02 -14.63 18.96
C GLU A 237 15.43 -15.96 18.48
N LYS A 238 14.16 -16.26 18.78
CA LYS A 238 13.48 -17.45 18.25
C LYS A 238 13.44 -17.45 16.72
N ILE A 239 13.25 -16.27 16.12
CA ILE A 239 13.26 -16.08 14.65
C ILE A 239 14.68 -16.22 14.09
N ASN A 240 15.68 -15.65 14.77
CA ASN A 240 17.09 -15.72 14.36
C ASN A 240 17.61 -17.17 14.26
N CYS A 241 17.04 -18.07 15.06
CA CYS A 241 17.45 -19.50 15.09
C CYS A 241 16.77 -20.35 14.01
N LEU A 242 15.78 -19.82 13.27
CA LEU A 242 15.11 -20.60 12.22
C LEU A 242 15.96 -20.65 10.95
N HIS A 243 16.04 -21.82 10.33
CA HIS A 243 16.69 -22.00 9.05
C HIS A 243 15.71 -22.08 7.88
N GLN A 244 14.48 -22.51 8.16
CA GLN A 244 13.37 -22.62 7.21
C GLN A 244 12.06 -22.41 7.93
N LEU A 245 11.03 -21.99 7.21
CA LEU A 245 9.69 -21.81 7.74
C LEU A 245 8.64 -22.02 6.64
N ASP A 246 7.74 -22.97 6.86
CA ASP A 246 6.49 -23.04 6.13
C ASP A 246 5.51 -22.07 6.77
N CYS A 247 4.92 -21.20 5.99
CA CYS A 247 4.04 -20.15 6.51
C CYS A 247 2.80 -19.95 5.63
N THR A 248 1.65 -19.92 6.28
CA THR A 248 0.38 -19.66 5.60
C THR A 248 0.24 -18.18 5.30
N ILE A 249 0.11 -17.82 4.02
CA ILE A 249 -0.41 -16.51 3.62
C ILE A 249 -1.91 -16.63 3.39
N ASP A 250 -2.67 -15.70 3.96
CA ASP A 250 -4.13 -15.76 3.95
C ASP A 250 -4.69 -14.34 3.94
N PHE A 251 -5.39 -13.97 2.87
CA PHE A 251 -5.82 -12.60 2.63
C PHE A 251 -7.26 -12.54 2.18
N TYR A 252 -7.94 -11.45 2.54
CA TYR A 252 -9.17 -11.00 1.94
C TYR A 252 -8.91 -9.88 0.93
N ILE A 253 -9.47 -10.01 -0.28
CA ILE A 253 -9.63 -8.94 -1.25
C ILE A 253 -11.10 -8.57 -1.24
N THR A 254 -11.44 -7.38 -0.78
CA THR A 254 -12.83 -6.90 -0.65
C THR A 254 -13.08 -5.77 -1.63
N ILE A 255 -14.18 -5.86 -2.37
CA ILE A 255 -14.53 -4.90 -3.43
C ILE A 255 -15.84 -4.22 -3.07
N TYR A 256 -15.82 -2.90 -3.10
CA TYR A 256 -16.96 -2.02 -2.87
C TYR A 256 -17.18 -1.10 -4.06
N LYS A 257 -18.40 -0.60 -4.23
CA LYS A 257 -18.75 0.34 -5.28
C LYS A 257 -19.48 1.54 -4.70
N LYS A 258 -19.09 2.74 -5.09
CA LYS A 258 -19.80 4.00 -4.79
C LYS A 258 -21.09 4.04 -5.60
N GLN A 259 -22.21 4.32 -4.93
CA GLN A 259 -23.52 4.48 -5.56
C GLN A 259 -23.68 5.85 -6.19
#